data_a9bb75843dc576331637e7b4763441f4
#
_entry.id   a9bb75843dc576331637e7b4763441f4
#
_cell.length_a   1.000
_cell.length_b   1.000
_cell.length_c   1.000
_cell.angle_alpha   90.00
_cell.angle_beta   90.00
_cell.angle_gamma   90.00
#
_symmetry.space_group_name_H-M   'P 1'
#
loop_
_entity.id
_entity.type
_entity.pdbx_description
1 polymer ?
#
loop_
_entity_poly.entity_id
_entity_poly.type
_entity_poly.pdbx_seq_one_letter_code
_entity_poly.pdbx_strand_id
1 'polypeptide(L)'
;MEYTVSEKIAKAYELLKGLGAVQSGIEFIKDDEQNALEDQLDLVVIEAPTFQEANRAKAFAEKLAVLGLEDVQVDRHGNAFGVRRGKGNTGKAIVIEGHLDTVFPMGTVTDRPEPQDGVYHCPGIADDTRGLVAVLSVLRAFEQSKIETHYDIIFMGTAREEGMGGFGGIKGFLADLDNIVGCINIDGASLGSITYQA
;
A
#
# COMPACT_ATOMS: atom_id res chain seq x y z
N MET A 1 6.14 22.70 17.42
CA MET A 1 4.81 23.29 17.16
C MET A 1 3.79 22.30 17.67
N GLU A 2 2.89 22.71 18.56
CA GLU A 2 1.81 21.86 19.05
C GLU A 2 0.66 21.97 18.03
N TYR A 3 0.37 20.88 17.32
CA TYR A 3 -0.69 20.87 16.32
C TYR A 3 -2.03 20.61 17.01
N THR A 4 -2.91 21.59 16.94
CA THR A 4 -4.25 21.45 17.45
C THR A 4 -5.16 20.95 16.33
N VAL A 5 -5.66 19.72 16.46
CA VAL A 5 -6.68 19.18 15.57
C VAL A 5 -7.97 19.96 15.76
N SER A 6 -8.59 20.43 14.65
CA SER A 6 -9.87 21.15 14.78
C SER A 6 -10.95 20.25 15.40
N GLU A 7 -11.86 20.84 16.17
CA GLU A 7 -12.98 20.10 16.81
C GLU A 7 -13.82 19.32 15.78
N LYS A 8 -13.99 19.87 14.58
CA LYS A 8 -14.71 19.21 13.49
C LYS A 8 -14.02 17.90 13.07
N ILE A 9 -12.70 17.92 12.93
CA ILE A 9 -11.90 16.74 12.53
C ILE A 9 -11.90 15.73 13.67
N ALA A 10 -11.68 16.17 14.92
CA ALA A 10 -11.71 15.29 16.08
C ALA A 10 -13.07 14.57 16.21
N LYS A 11 -14.18 15.29 16.04
CA LYS A 11 -15.53 14.73 16.08
C LYS A 11 -15.77 13.73 14.93
N ALA A 12 -15.31 14.04 13.70
CA ALA A 12 -15.43 13.13 12.57
C ALA A 12 -14.66 11.84 12.81
N TYR A 13 -13.45 11.93 13.37
CA TYR A 13 -12.63 10.77 13.71
C TYR A 13 -13.27 9.87 14.77
N GLU A 14 -13.84 10.46 15.83
CA GLU A 14 -14.59 9.70 16.84
C GLU A 14 -15.83 9.00 16.26
N LEU A 15 -16.54 9.66 15.34
CA LEU A 15 -17.67 9.04 14.64
C LEU A 15 -17.20 7.86 13.78
N LEU A 16 -16.12 8.02 13.02
CA LEU A 16 -15.55 6.95 12.20
C LEU A 16 -15.14 5.73 13.04
N LYS A 17 -14.46 5.96 14.16
CA LYS A 17 -14.08 4.88 15.09
C LYS A 17 -15.29 4.15 15.67
N GLY A 18 -16.42 4.82 15.80
CA GLY A 18 -17.68 4.23 16.29
C GLY A 18 -18.44 3.40 15.25
N LEU A 19 -18.07 3.46 13.97
CA LEU A 19 -18.74 2.68 12.93
C LEU A 19 -18.40 1.19 13.04
N GLY A 20 -19.42 0.34 13.10
CA GLY A 20 -19.25 -1.12 13.21
C GLY A 20 -18.36 -1.71 12.11
N ALA A 21 -18.52 -1.25 10.86
CA ALA A 21 -17.69 -1.70 9.75
C ALA A 21 -16.21 -1.34 9.96
N VAL A 22 -15.90 -0.15 10.48
CA VAL A 22 -14.52 0.27 10.78
C VAL A 22 -13.93 -0.57 11.91
N GLN A 23 -14.69 -0.81 12.98
CA GLN A 23 -14.26 -1.67 14.08
C GLN A 23 -14.00 -3.10 13.61
N SER A 24 -14.91 -3.66 12.80
CA SER A 24 -14.71 -4.99 12.19
C SER A 24 -13.47 -5.04 11.30
N GLY A 25 -13.18 -3.98 10.55
CA GLY A 25 -11.98 -3.89 9.72
C GLY A 25 -10.69 -3.87 10.55
N ILE A 26 -10.68 -3.15 11.67
CA ILE A 26 -9.54 -3.12 12.60
C ILE A 26 -9.32 -4.49 13.23
N GLU A 27 -10.39 -5.17 13.68
CA GLU A 27 -10.27 -6.54 14.21
C GLU A 27 -9.79 -7.52 13.13
N PHE A 28 -10.33 -7.42 11.90
CA PHE A 28 -9.88 -8.26 10.79
C PHE A 28 -8.36 -8.14 10.53
N ILE A 29 -7.80 -6.92 10.55
CA ILE A 29 -6.36 -6.73 10.33
C ILE A 29 -5.51 -7.45 11.39
N LYS A 30 -6.00 -7.56 12.64
CA LYS A 30 -5.29 -8.32 13.68
C LYS A 30 -5.26 -9.82 13.38
N ASP A 31 -6.34 -10.33 12.78
CA ASP A 31 -6.47 -11.75 12.45
C ASP A 31 -5.84 -12.11 11.09
N ASP A 32 -5.51 -11.09 10.26
CA ASP A 32 -4.92 -11.25 8.91
C ASP A 32 -3.39 -11.48 8.93
N GLU A 33 -2.78 -11.59 10.08
CA GLU A 33 -1.32 -11.64 10.27
C GLU A 33 -0.65 -12.72 9.41
N GLN A 34 -1.24 -13.92 9.37
CA GLN A 34 -0.68 -15.04 8.60
C GLN A 34 -0.74 -14.77 7.08
N ASN A 35 -1.86 -14.25 6.57
CA ASN A 35 -1.97 -13.91 5.15
C ASN A 35 -1.02 -12.78 4.78
N ALA A 36 -0.89 -11.79 5.66
CA ALA A 36 0.04 -10.68 5.47
C ALA A 36 1.49 -11.16 5.42
N LEU A 37 1.86 -12.10 6.29
CA LEU A 37 3.20 -12.71 6.29
C LEU A 37 3.45 -13.50 5.01
N GLU A 38 2.53 -14.34 4.57
CA GLU A 38 2.67 -15.10 3.33
C GLU A 38 2.81 -14.19 2.11
N ASP A 39 1.99 -13.15 2.00
CA ASP A 39 2.11 -12.14 0.94
C ASP A 39 3.48 -11.44 0.97
N GLN A 40 4.00 -11.14 2.15
CA GLN A 40 5.30 -10.49 2.33
C GLN A 40 6.45 -11.40 1.88
N LEU A 41 6.39 -12.68 2.26
CA LEU A 41 7.38 -13.68 1.88
C LEU A 41 7.32 -14.00 0.37
N ASP A 42 6.13 -13.97 -0.24
CA ASP A 42 5.96 -14.15 -1.68
C ASP A 42 6.54 -12.98 -2.49
N LEU A 43 6.30 -11.75 -2.02
CA LEU A 43 6.74 -10.56 -2.74
C LEU A 43 8.23 -10.28 -2.57
N VAL A 44 8.81 -10.53 -1.38
CA VAL A 44 10.22 -10.21 -1.12
C VAL A 44 11.18 -11.04 -1.97
N VAL A 45 10.83 -12.28 -2.31
CA VAL A 45 11.66 -13.14 -3.16
C VAL A 45 11.67 -12.74 -4.64
N ILE A 46 10.76 -11.87 -5.05
CA ILE A 46 10.76 -11.29 -6.40
C ILE A 46 11.62 -10.03 -6.35
N GLU A 47 12.90 -10.18 -6.65
CA GLU A 47 13.83 -9.05 -6.61
C GLU A 47 13.38 -7.91 -7.51
N ALA A 48 13.50 -6.69 -7.02
CA ALA A 48 13.04 -5.49 -7.71
C ALA A 48 13.97 -4.29 -7.43
N PRO A 49 15.22 -4.32 -7.89
CA PRO A 49 16.04 -3.11 -7.83
C PRO A 49 15.36 -1.96 -8.54
N THR A 50 15.60 -0.72 -8.09
CA THR A 50 15.09 0.48 -8.77
C THR A 50 15.36 0.42 -10.28
N PHE A 51 14.35 0.67 -11.09
CA PHE A 51 14.24 0.48 -12.56
C PHE A 51 14.12 -0.98 -13.05
N GLN A 52 14.00 -1.98 -12.18
CA GLN A 52 13.83 -3.38 -12.55
C GLN A 52 12.63 -4.05 -11.82
N GLU A 53 11.60 -3.28 -11.52
CA GLU A 53 10.45 -3.66 -10.70
C GLU A 53 9.41 -4.52 -11.44
N ALA A 54 9.54 -4.69 -12.76
CA ALA A 54 8.48 -5.22 -13.62
C ALA A 54 7.87 -6.56 -13.13
N ASN A 55 8.70 -7.48 -12.63
CA ASN A 55 8.22 -8.78 -12.15
C ASN A 55 7.44 -8.66 -10.85
N ARG A 56 7.91 -7.83 -9.89
CA ARG A 56 7.20 -7.58 -8.64
C ARG A 56 5.93 -6.79 -8.87
N ALA A 57 5.93 -5.80 -9.78
CA ALA A 57 4.75 -5.06 -10.20
C ALA A 57 3.66 -5.99 -10.75
N LYS A 58 4.05 -6.94 -11.62
CA LYS A 58 3.11 -7.95 -12.15
C LYS A 58 2.53 -8.82 -11.03
N ALA A 59 3.37 -9.35 -10.15
CA ALA A 59 2.92 -10.20 -9.04
C ALA A 59 1.99 -9.42 -8.08
N PHE A 60 2.29 -8.15 -7.82
CA PHE A 60 1.43 -7.30 -6.98
C PHE A 60 0.08 -7.02 -7.67
N ALA A 61 0.08 -6.72 -8.98
CA ALA A 61 -1.15 -6.56 -9.75
C ALA A 61 -2.02 -7.83 -9.72
N GLU A 62 -1.42 -9.02 -9.82
CA GLU A 62 -2.14 -10.29 -9.71
C GLU A 62 -2.80 -10.43 -8.32
N LYS A 63 -2.13 -10.05 -7.24
CA LYS A 63 -2.72 -10.04 -5.88
C LYS A 63 -3.89 -9.05 -5.78
N LEU A 64 -3.78 -7.85 -6.35
CA LEU A 64 -4.87 -6.87 -6.41
C LEU A 64 -6.09 -7.41 -7.19
N ALA A 65 -5.85 -8.09 -8.32
CA ALA A 65 -6.91 -8.69 -9.12
C ALA A 65 -7.65 -9.81 -8.37
N VAL A 66 -6.92 -10.68 -7.66
CA VAL A 66 -7.51 -11.75 -6.82
C VAL A 66 -8.39 -11.16 -5.72
N LEU A 67 -8.05 -9.98 -5.19
CA LEU A 67 -8.85 -9.26 -4.19
C LEU A 67 -10.04 -8.49 -4.79
N GLY A 68 -10.27 -8.59 -6.12
CA GLY A 68 -11.49 -8.12 -6.78
C GLY A 68 -11.49 -6.63 -7.16
N LEU A 69 -10.33 -5.98 -7.21
CA LEU A 69 -10.26 -4.61 -7.71
C LEU A 69 -10.58 -4.52 -9.20
N GLU A 70 -11.16 -3.40 -9.60
CA GLU A 70 -11.40 -3.06 -10.99
C GLU A 70 -10.16 -2.39 -11.61
N ASP A 71 -10.09 -2.37 -12.95
CA ASP A 71 -9.05 -1.67 -13.73
C ASP A 71 -7.62 -2.01 -13.31
N VAL A 72 -7.37 -3.26 -12.86
CA VAL A 72 -6.05 -3.69 -12.43
C VAL A 72 -5.07 -3.71 -13.59
N GLN A 73 -3.96 -3.01 -13.44
CA GLN A 73 -2.93 -2.91 -14.49
C GLN A 73 -1.56 -2.51 -13.93
N VAL A 74 -0.55 -2.67 -14.77
CA VAL A 74 0.75 -2.00 -14.61
C VAL A 74 0.80 -0.85 -15.61
N ASP A 75 0.97 0.38 -15.13
CA ASP A 75 0.96 1.57 -15.96
C ASP A 75 2.29 1.80 -16.70
N ARG A 76 2.33 2.84 -17.53
CA ARG A 76 3.52 3.25 -18.29
C ARG A 76 4.69 3.72 -17.39
N HIS A 77 4.40 4.03 -16.13
CA HIS A 77 5.38 4.45 -15.14
C HIS A 77 5.92 3.28 -14.31
N GLY A 78 5.39 2.07 -14.54
CA GLY A 78 5.78 0.85 -13.83
C GLY A 78 5.02 0.59 -12.54
N ASN A 79 4.06 1.44 -12.19
CA ASN A 79 3.21 1.24 -11.02
C ASN A 79 2.18 0.13 -11.28
N ALA A 80 1.98 -0.74 -10.29
CA ALA A 80 0.90 -1.72 -10.30
C ALA A 80 -0.26 -1.20 -9.45
N PHE A 81 -1.46 -1.07 -10.02
CA PHE A 81 -2.59 -0.56 -9.26
C PHE A 81 -3.92 -1.18 -9.68
N GLY A 82 -4.92 -1.01 -8.83
CA GLY A 82 -6.32 -1.32 -9.10
C GLY A 82 -7.23 -0.36 -8.37
N VAL A 83 -8.49 -0.28 -8.80
CA VAL A 83 -9.46 0.70 -8.32
C VAL A 83 -10.59 0.00 -7.57
N ARG A 84 -10.85 0.46 -6.36
CA ARG A 84 -12.03 0.15 -5.58
C ARG A 84 -13.02 1.29 -5.67
N ARG A 85 -14.19 1.05 -6.25
CA ARG A 85 -15.19 2.10 -6.48
C ARG A 85 -15.86 2.57 -5.19
N GLY A 86 -15.90 3.88 -5.03
CA GLY A 86 -16.67 4.55 -3.98
C GLY A 86 -18.14 4.71 -4.34
N LYS A 87 -18.99 4.88 -3.32
CA LYS A 87 -20.43 5.06 -3.51
C LYS A 87 -20.84 6.49 -3.89
N GLY A 88 -19.92 7.45 -3.78
CA GLY A 88 -20.25 8.86 -4.01
C GLY A 88 -20.35 9.26 -5.48
N ASN A 89 -19.90 8.42 -6.42
CA ASN A 89 -19.89 8.71 -7.87
C ASN A 89 -19.27 10.08 -8.19
N THR A 90 -18.24 10.48 -7.47
CA THR A 90 -17.65 11.82 -7.57
C THR A 90 -16.63 11.96 -8.70
N GLY A 91 -16.17 10.84 -9.26
CA GLY A 91 -15.02 10.79 -10.15
C GLY A 91 -13.67 11.07 -9.46
N LYS A 92 -13.66 11.29 -8.14
CA LYS A 92 -12.45 11.58 -7.35
C LYS A 92 -11.94 10.33 -6.67
N ALA A 93 -10.61 10.25 -6.48
CA ALA A 93 -9.97 9.12 -5.84
C ALA A 93 -8.94 9.55 -4.77
N ILE A 94 -8.70 8.63 -3.83
CA ILE A 94 -7.58 8.65 -2.88
C ILE A 94 -6.66 7.49 -3.25
N VAL A 95 -5.36 7.73 -3.26
CA VAL A 95 -4.33 6.70 -3.45
C VAL A 95 -3.86 6.19 -2.10
N ILE A 96 -3.74 4.87 -1.95
CA ILE A 96 -3.05 4.20 -0.84
C ILE A 96 -1.95 3.35 -1.48
N GLU A 97 -0.71 3.62 -1.15
CA GLU A 97 0.42 3.02 -1.85
C GLU A 97 1.57 2.63 -0.93
N GLY A 98 2.39 1.68 -1.39
CA GLY A 98 3.72 1.36 -0.93
C GLY A 98 4.62 1.16 -2.13
N HIS A 99 5.96 1.18 -1.98
CA HIS A 99 6.82 1.08 -3.14
C HIS A 99 7.28 -0.33 -3.47
N LEU A 100 7.49 -0.58 -4.76
CA LEU A 100 7.87 -1.88 -5.31
C LEU A 100 9.38 -2.12 -5.26
N ASP A 101 10.14 -1.06 -5.42
CA ASP A 101 11.59 -1.18 -5.61
C ASP A 101 12.36 -1.29 -4.29
N THR A 102 13.61 -1.63 -4.42
CA THR A 102 14.55 -1.71 -3.30
C THR A 102 15.94 -1.24 -3.76
N VAL A 103 16.75 -0.80 -2.80
CA VAL A 103 18.16 -0.42 -3.03
C VAL A 103 19.08 -1.63 -3.30
N PHE A 104 18.60 -2.84 -3.12
CA PHE A 104 19.42 -4.06 -3.23
C PHE A 104 19.52 -4.52 -4.68
N PRO A 105 20.74 -4.89 -5.16
CA PRO A 105 20.94 -5.37 -6.54
C PRO A 105 20.35 -6.78 -6.74
N MET A 106 20.12 -7.13 -8.00
CA MET A 106 19.75 -8.51 -8.40
C MET A 106 20.76 -9.54 -7.89
N GLY A 107 20.27 -10.70 -7.49
CA GLY A 107 21.06 -11.79 -6.92
C GLY A 107 21.31 -11.66 -5.42
N THR A 108 20.68 -10.69 -4.75
CA THR A 108 20.81 -10.51 -3.30
C THR A 108 19.85 -11.41 -2.52
N VAL A 109 18.65 -11.66 -3.05
CA VAL A 109 17.65 -12.56 -2.46
C VAL A 109 17.57 -13.83 -3.29
N THR A 110 18.10 -14.93 -2.78
CA THR A 110 18.17 -16.21 -3.49
C THR A 110 17.09 -17.20 -3.07
N ASP A 111 16.63 -17.10 -1.83
CA ASP A 111 15.70 -18.06 -1.23
C ASP A 111 14.60 -17.35 -0.43
N ARG A 112 13.47 -18.06 -0.25
CA ARG A 112 12.43 -17.61 0.66
C ARG A 112 12.97 -17.57 2.08
N PRO A 113 12.88 -16.43 2.79
CA PRO A 113 13.45 -16.33 4.12
C PRO A 113 12.71 -17.20 5.13
N GLU A 114 13.47 -17.82 6.03
CA GLU A 114 12.96 -18.56 7.17
C GLU A 114 13.22 -17.77 8.47
N PRO A 115 12.37 -17.88 9.47
CA PRO A 115 12.53 -17.14 10.70
C PRO A 115 13.72 -17.63 11.53
N GLN A 116 14.49 -16.71 12.08
CA GLN A 116 15.54 -16.97 13.08
C GLN A 116 15.10 -16.33 14.39
N ASP A 117 14.89 -17.14 15.40
CA ASP A 117 14.37 -16.68 16.72
C ASP A 117 13.08 -15.84 16.60
N GLY A 118 12.20 -16.20 15.65
CA GLY A 118 10.93 -15.49 15.38
C GLY A 118 11.07 -14.20 14.55
N VAL A 119 12.26 -13.93 14.02
CA VAL A 119 12.53 -12.74 13.18
C VAL A 119 12.93 -13.18 11.78
N TYR A 120 12.35 -12.56 10.76
CA TYR A 120 12.72 -12.74 9.36
C TYR A 120 13.75 -11.70 8.95
N HIS A 121 14.87 -12.14 8.39
CA HIS A 121 15.94 -11.29 7.85
C HIS A 121 16.03 -11.48 6.35
N CYS A 122 15.68 -10.44 5.58
CA CYS A 122 15.79 -10.47 4.12
C CYS A 122 15.92 -9.03 3.60
N PRO A 123 16.78 -8.78 2.61
CA PRO A 123 16.86 -7.49 1.95
C PRO A 123 15.52 -7.06 1.36
N GLY A 124 15.04 -5.83 1.67
CA GLY A 124 13.77 -5.31 1.17
C GLY A 124 12.51 -5.86 1.87
N ILE A 125 12.65 -6.68 2.94
CA ILE A 125 11.48 -7.24 3.62
C ILE A 125 10.69 -6.19 4.43
N ALA A 126 11.37 -5.20 5.00
CA ALA A 126 10.76 -4.11 5.74
C ALA A 126 10.51 -2.89 4.85
N ASP A 127 11.47 -2.56 4.02
CA ASP A 127 11.50 -1.45 3.10
C ASP A 127 11.55 -1.97 1.64
N ASP A 128 10.43 -1.99 0.89
CA ASP A 128 9.09 -1.68 1.39
C ASP A 128 8.09 -2.82 1.12
N THR A 129 8.55 -4.08 1.07
CA THR A 129 7.61 -5.20 0.92
C THR A 129 6.56 -5.20 2.05
N ARG A 130 6.91 -4.67 3.24
CA ARG A 130 5.96 -4.53 4.35
C ARG A 130 4.87 -3.49 4.05
N GLY A 131 5.22 -2.36 3.44
CA GLY A 131 4.23 -1.36 3.01
C GLY A 131 3.29 -1.91 1.96
N LEU A 132 3.83 -2.61 0.94
CA LEU A 132 3.00 -3.29 -0.06
C LEU A 132 1.97 -4.24 0.58
N VAL A 133 2.38 -5.01 1.57
CA VAL A 133 1.49 -5.93 2.28
C VAL A 133 0.48 -5.20 3.15
N ALA A 134 0.85 -4.09 3.76
CA ALA A 134 -0.09 -3.24 4.49
C ALA A 134 -1.19 -2.70 3.57
N VAL A 135 -0.85 -2.32 2.32
CA VAL A 135 -1.81 -1.95 1.27
C VAL A 135 -2.81 -3.11 1.01
N LEU A 136 -2.32 -4.35 0.87
CA LEU A 136 -3.17 -5.53 0.66
C LEU A 136 -4.05 -5.84 1.88
N SER A 137 -3.52 -5.74 3.10
CA SER A 137 -4.28 -5.98 4.33
C SER A 137 -5.39 -4.96 4.52
N VAL A 138 -5.14 -3.68 4.23
CA VAL A 138 -6.17 -2.64 4.26
C VAL A 138 -7.27 -2.93 3.23
N LEU A 139 -6.90 -3.33 2.01
CA LEU A 139 -7.86 -3.73 0.99
C LEU A 139 -8.73 -4.91 1.46
N ARG A 140 -8.12 -5.97 1.98
CA ARG A 140 -8.86 -7.13 2.53
C ARG A 140 -9.81 -6.72 3.65
N ALA A 141 -9.36 -5.83 4.55
CA ALA A 141 -10.20 -5.32 5.63
C ALA A 141 -11.40 -4.55 5.09
N PHE A 142 -11.24 -3.74 4.06
CA PHE A 142 -12.34 -3.00 3.42
C PHE A 142 -13.37 -3.95 2.82
N GLU A 143 -12.92 -5.00 2.12
CA GLU A 143 -13.81 -5.99 1.49
C GLU A 143 -14.55 -6.85 2.53
N GLN A 144 -13.83 -7.40 3.50
CA GLN A 144 -14.40 -8.28 4.53
C GLN A 144 -15.39 -7.54 5.44
N SER A 145 -15.08 -6.30 5.80
CA SER A 145 -15.91 -5.49 6.68
C SER A 145 -16.93 -4.63 5.93
N LYS A 146 -16.98 -4.73 4.60
CA LYS A 146 -17.90 -3.98 3.73
C LYS A 146 -17.85 -2.47 4.00
N ILE A 147 -16.63 -1.96 4.22
CA ILE A 147 -16.43 -0.52 4.41
C ILE A 147 -16.74 0.20 3.10
N GLU A 148 -17.71 1.09 3.11
CA GLU A 148 -18.05 1.93 1.97
C GLU A 148 -17.32 3.27 2.06
N THR A 149 -16.82 3.75 0.91
CA THR A 149 -16.13 5.04 0.79
C THR A 149 -16.90 5.98 -0.11
N HIS A 150 -16.74 7.28 0.10
CA HIS A 150 -17.34 8.30 -0.76
C HIS A 150 -16.57 8.45 -2.07
N TYR A 151 -15.23 8.47 -2.00
CA TYR A 151 -14.34 8.50 -3.15
C TYR A 151 -13.92 7.10 -3.55
N ASP A 152 -13.48 6.94 -4.80
CA ASP A 152 -12.76 5.75 -5.21
C ASP A 152 -11.45 5.64 -4.41
N ILE A 153 -10.99 4.41 -4.18
CA ILE A 153 -9.67 4.17 -3.60
C ILE A 153 -8.82 3.43 -4.62
N ILE A 154 -7.67 3.98 -4.90
CA ILE A 154 -6.65 3.34 -5.74
C ILE A 154 -5.63 2.69 -4.81
N PHE A 155 -5.56 1.36 -4.84
CA PHE A 155 -4.54 0.59 -4.15
C PHE A 155 -3.38 0.35 -5.09
N MET A 156 -2.15 0.72 -4.69
CA MET A 156 -1.03 0.82 -5.61
C MET A 156 0.28 0.31 -5.01
N GLY A 157 1.08 -0.33 -5.85
CA GLY A 157 2.52 -0.49 -5.65
C GLY A 157 3.25 0.44 -6.60
N THR A 158 4.04 1.37 -6.09
CA THR A 158 4.72 2.39 -6.89
C THR A 158 6.13 1.98 -7.28
N ALA A 159 6.57 2.36 -8.46
CA ALA A 159 7.91 2.10 -8.96
C ALA A 159 8.84 3.29 -8.76
N ARG A 160 10.14 3.03 -8.63
CA ARG A 160 11.19 4.04 -8.61
C ARG A 160 11.04 5.06 -7.49
N GLU A 161 10.74 4.57 -6.29
CA GLU A 161 10.75 5.39 -5.09
C GLU A 161 12.19 5.76 -4.73
N GLU A 162 13.07 4.73 -4.67
CA GLU A 162 14.39 4.74 -4.10
C GLU A 162 15.43 5.53 -4.92
N GLY A 163 16.30 6.20 -4.21
CA GLY A 163 17.53 6.79 -4.74
C GLY A 163 17.35 7.61 -6.02
N MET A 164 17.96 7.18 -7.12
CA MET A 164 17.88 7.85 -8.42
C MET A 164 16.50 7.71 -9.11
N GLY A 165 15.63 6.84 -8.60
CA GLY A 165 14.24 6.73 -9.04
C GLY A 165 13.45 7.98 -8.71
N GLY A 166 13.72 8.59 -7.56
CA GLY A 166 13.26 9.93 -7.19
C GLY A 166 11.74 10.08 -7.15
N PHE A 167 11.03 9.05 -6.67
CA PHE A 167 9.56 8.97 -6.68
C PHE A 167 8.96 9.00 -8.10
N GLY A 168 9.69 8.48 -9.08
CA GLY A 168 9.33 8.61 -10.50
C GLY A 168 7.99 7.97 -10.86
N GLY A 169 7.64 6.86 -10.22
CA GLY A 169 6.37 6.18 -10.43
C GLY A 169 5.18 7.01 -10.00
N ILE A 170 5.13 7.38 -8.71
CA ILE A 170 4.00 8.15 -8.17
C ILE A 170 3.89 9.55 -8.76
N LYS A 171 5.02 10.25 -8.97
CA LYS A 171 5.02 11.56 -9.63
C LYS A 171 4.44 11.51 -11.04
N GLY A 172 4.81 10.47 -11.82
CA GLY A 172 4.27 10.26 -13.16
C GLY A 172 2.77 9.98 -13.13
N PHE A 173 2.34 9.10 -12.22
CA PHE A 173 0.93 8.78 -12.05
C PHE A 173 0.08 10.00 -11.68
N LEU A 174 0.52 10.80 -10.70
CA LEU A 174 -0.19 12.00 -10.27
C LEU A 174 -0.20 13.10 -11.33
N ALA A 175 0.83 13.16 -12.19
CA ALA A 175 0.86 14.11 -13.31
C ALA A 175 -0.12 13.76 -14.44
N ASP A 176 -0.51 12.49 -14.56
CA ASP A 176 -1.46 12.02 -15.57
C ASP A 176 -2.93 12.21 -15.17
N LEU A 177 -3.21 12.48 -13.90
CA LEU A 177 -4.55 12.51 -13.32
C LEU A 177 -4.80 13.82 -12.57
N ASP A 178 -5.99 14.36 -12.71
CA ASP A 178 -6.44 15.59 -12.05
C ASP A 178 -7.50 15.35 -10.97
N ASN A 179 -7.88 14.10 -10.79
CA ASN A 179 -8.97 13.71 -9.88
C ASN A 179 -8.51 13.11 -8.56
N ILE A 180 -7.21 13.07 -8.29
CA ILE A 180 -6.66 12.57 -7.02
C ILE A 180 -6.75 13.65 -5.96
N VAL A 181 -7.45 13.36 -4.86
CA VAL A 181 -7.70 14.30 -3.77
C VAL A 181 -6.83 14.06 -2.53
N GLY A 182 -6.10 12.96 -2.49
CA GLY A 182 -5.18 12.62 -1.42
C GLY A 182 -4.35 11.39 -1.77
N CYS A 183 -3.20 11.28 -1.14
CA CYS A 183 -2.31 10.14 -1.24
C CYS A 183 -1.84 9.76 0.16
N ILE A 184 -1.88 8.47 0.47
CA ILE A 184 -1.36 7.87 1.70
C ILE A 184 -0.24 6.93 1.27
N ASN A 185 0.99 7.33 1.55
CA ASN A 185 2.16 6.49 1.38
C ASN A 185 2.39 5.66 2.65
N ILE A 186 2.67 4.38 2.47
CA ILE A 186 3.06 3.46 3.55
C ILE A 186 4.48 3.05 3.26
N ASP A 187 5.39 3.36 4.18
CA ASP A 187 6.82 3.14 4.01
C ASP A 187 7.44 2.63 5.31
N GLY A 188 8.54 1.89 5.21
CA GLY A 188 9.23 1.20 6.28
C GLY A 188 10.00 2.12 7.26
N ALA A 189 9.33 3.14 7.78
CA ALA A 189 9.90 4.07 8.76
C ALA A 189 9.78 3.59 10.21
N SER A 190 9.77 4.51 11.15
CA SER A 190 9.58 4.21 12.57
C SER A 190 8.13 3.85 12.88
N LEU A 191 7.91 2.76 13.62
CA LEU A 191 6.58 2.34 14.04
C LEU A 191 5.84 3.48 14.76
N GLY A 192 4.60 3.75 14.34
CA GLY A 192 3.76 4.80 14.91
C GLY A 192 4.07 6.22 14.43
N SER A 193 4.94 6.38 13.44
CA SER A 193 5.22 7.68 12.81
C SER A 193 4.26 7.97 11.66
N ILE A 194 3.80 9.22 11.57
CA ILE A 194 3.01 9.74 10.45
C ILE A 194 3.67 11.04 10.00
N THR A 195 4.17 11.07 8.76
CA THR A 195 4.68 12.29 8.13
C THR A 195 3.57 12.91 7.28
N TYR A 196 3.21 14.15 7.56
CA TYR A 196 2.12 14.85 6.86
C TYR A 196 2.59 16.10 6.09
N GLN A 197 3.88 16.39 6.18
CA GLN A 197 4.54 17.46 5.45
C GLN A 197 6.00 17.07 5.25
N ALA A 198 6.45 17.00 4.02
CA ALA A 198 7.83 16.74 3.63
C ALA A 198 8.44 17.96 2.94
#